data_47212f5324f2a36dfcebcd7c8046797e
#
_entry.id   47212f5324f2a36dfcebcd7c8046797e
#
_cell.length_a   1.000
_cell.length_b   1.000
_cell.length_c   1.000
_cell.angle_alpha   90.00
_cell.angle_beta   90.00
_cell.angle_gamma   90.00
#
_symmetry.space_group_name_H-M   'P 1'
#
loop_
_entity.id
_entity.type
_entity.pdbx_description
1 polymer ?
#
loop_
_entity_poly.entity_id
_entity_poly.type
_entity_poly.pdbx_seq_one_letter_code
_entity_poly.pdbx_strand_id
1 'polypeptide(L)'
;MVVKLILAVLVLGIGAVYAAYLAANRETMTAENFRDGSGYETAGLGHATTAFRTYGDVGAPAIILVHGATLGSMTYQDYAAPFVAAGFRVVLYDQYGRGFSDRPKAAFTIDLMRVQLRELMDHLEIERAHLYGVSLGGAIVTRFAAAHLDRVASLGLQVPLIGGANVSRGVSLARLPIIGKLLARFYAIPAIIDRGESFSPETEAGRALMAHFKGQFAVKGTERMMAQMITGDALSDRMEDHRAIAAAGIPVHFAYAEDDPEIPAAQVKAAIAVYDNADAHEFTGGHFFSYGRADELAALYAGFIGGR
;
A
#
# COMPACT_ATOMS: atom_id res chain seq x y z
N MET A 1 -26.58 20.90 -43.24
CA MET A 1 -27.41 21.00 -42.01
C MET A 1 -27.11 19.84 -41.05
N VAL A 2 -27.17 18.59 -41.47
CA VAL A 2 -26.97 17.39 -40.65
C VAL A 2 -25.58 17.36 -39.93
N VAL A 3 -24.48 17.61 -40.65
CA VAL A 3 -23.13 17.63 -40.09
C VAL A 3 -22.96 18.67 -38.99
N LYS A 4 -23.54 19.88 -39.17
CA LYS A 4 -23.51 20.93 -38.12
C LYS A 4 -24.29 20.50 -36.87
N LEU A 5 -25.40 19.79 -37.03
CA LEU A 5 -26.20 19.29 -35.92
C LEU A 5 -25.43 18.17 -35.16
N ILE A 6 -24.81 17.24 -35.87
CA ILE A 6 -23.97 16.18 -35.30
C ILE A 6 -22.81 16.79 -34.49
N LEU A 7 -22.10 17.77 -35.06
CA LEU A 7 -21.01 18.46 -34.38
C LEU A 7 -21.52 19.19 -33.10
N ALA A 8 -22.67 19.87 -33.19
CA ALA A 8 -23.25 20.53 -32.02
C ALA A 8 -23.60 19.52 -30.88
N VAL A 9 -24.20 18.39 -31.25
CA VAL A 9 -24.53 17.31 -30.29
C VAL A 9 -23.26 16.73 -29.63
N LEU A 10 -22.20 16.48 -30.42
CA LEU A 10 -20.92 16.01 -29.91
C LEU A 10 -20.28 17.02 -28.96
N VAL A 11 -20.24 18.30 -29.30
CA VAL A 11 -19.70 19.37 -28.46
C VAL A 11 -20.48 19.47 -27.14
N LEU A 12 -21.80 19.43 -27.18
CA LEU A 12 -22.66 19.46 -26.01
C LEU A 12 -22.44 18.21 -25.14
N GLY A 13 -22.32 17.02 -25.75
CA GLY A 13 -22.04 15.77 -25.06
C GLY A 13 -20.68 15.80 -24.34
N ILE A 14 -19.63 16.25 -25.02
CA ILE A 14 -18.30 16.42 -24.41
C ILE A 14 -18.37 17.45 -23.27
N GLY A 15 -19.04 18.56 -23.48
CA GLY A 15 -19.25 19.58 -22.45
C GLY A 15 -19.97 19.06 -21.21
N ALA A 16 -21.01 18.25 -21.40
CA ALA A 16 -21.76 17.63 -20.30
C ALA A 16 -20.90 16.62 -19.52
N VAL A 17 -20.13 15.77 -20.22
CA VAL A 17 -19.17 14.83 -19.58
C VAL A 17 -18.11 15.60 -18.80
N TYR A 18 -17.57 16.68 -19.37
CA TYR A 18 -16.58 17.50 -18.69
C TYR A 18 -17.14 18.21 -17.45
N ALA A 19 -18.35 18.76 -17.53
CA ALA A 19 -19.04 19.37 -16.40
C ALA A 19 -19.31 18.35 -15.28
N ALA A 20 -19.77 17.13 -15.63
CA ALA A 20 -19.96 16.04 -14.68
C ALA A 20 -18.62 15.62 -14.04
N TYR A 21 -17.54 15.57 -14.83
CA TYR A 21 -16.19 15.26 -14.33
C TYR A 21 -15.73 16.30 -13.30
N LEU A 22 -15.95 17.59 -13.55
CA LEU A 22 -15.61 18.65 -12.60
C LEU A 22 -16.47 18.56 -11.33
N ALA A 23 -17.78 18.34 -11.48
CA ALA A 23 -18.71 18.22 -10.37
C ALA A 23 -18.41 17.01 -9.46
N ALA A 24 -17.90 15.92 -10.03
CA ALA A 24 -17.51 14.72 -9.30
C ALA A 24 -16.13 14.83 -8.61
N ASN A 25 -15.45 15.99 -8.69
CA ASN A 25 -14.15 16.18 -8.08
C ASN A 25 -14.25 16.17 -6.53
N ARG A 26 -13.55 15.23 -5.91
CA ARG A 26 -13.47 15.11 -4.45
C ARG A 26 -12.27 15.84 -3.85
N GLU A 27 -11.26 16.14 -4.66
CA GLU A 27 -9.96 16.68 -4.22
C GLU A 27 -10.08 18.18 -3.92
N THR A 28 -10.29 18.53 -2.65
CA THR A 28 -10.56 19.90 -2.19
C THR A 28 -9.48 20.48 -1.29
N MET A 29 -8.58 19.65 -0.72
CA MET A 29 -7.58 20.10 0.24
C MET A 29 -6.16 19.66 -0.14
N THR A 30 -5.15 20.24 0.54
CA THR A 30 -3.75 19.82 0.44
C THR A 30 -3.44 18.66 1.40
N ALA A 31 -2.33 17.96 1.19
CA ALA A 31 -1.88 16.94 2.12
C ALA A 31 -1.51 17.55 3.49
N GLU A 32 -0.94 18.75 3.50
CA GLU A 32 -0.64 19.50 4.72
C GLU A 32 -1.90 19.76 5.55
N ASN A 33 -2.97 20.28 4.93
CA ASN A 33 -4.23 20.53 5.64
C ASN A 33 -4.89 19.24 6.15
N PHE A 34 -4.73 18.12 5.42
CA PHE A 34 -5.26 16.83 5.85
C PHE A 34 -4.47 16.25 7.03
N ARG A 35 -3.17 16.50 7.06
CA ARG A 35 -2.24 16.04 8.11
C ARG A 35 -2.32 16.89 9.38
N ASP A 36 -2.74 18.14 9.29
CA ASP A 36 -2.81 19.05 10.42
C ASP A 36 -3.63 18.47 11.58
N GLY A 37 -3.07 18.50 12.78
CA GLY A 37 -3.68 17.91 13.98
C GLY A 37 -3.71 16.37 14.02
N SER A 38 -3.12 15.65 13.06
CA SER A 38 -3.13 14.17 13.01
C SER A 38 -2.28 13.51 14.10
N GLY A 39 -1.29 14.21 14.65
CA GLY A 39 -0.30 13.65 15.56
C GLY A 39 0.73 12.73 14.90
N TYR A 40 0.81 12.73 13.56
CA TYR A 40 1.89 12.08 12.83
C TYR A 40 3.12 12.96 12.77
N GLU A 41 4.30 12.35 12.91
CA GLU A 41 5.58 12.95 12.61
C GLU A 41 5.77 13.06 11.11
N THR A 42 6.69 13.92 10.67
CA THR A 42 6.95 14.14 9.24
C THR A 42 8.43 14.18 8.92
N ALA A 43 8.79 13.56 7.79
CA ALA A 43 10.11 13.66 7.19
C ALA A 43 10.01 14.29 5.80
N GLY A 44 10.77 15.35 5.55
CA GLY A 44 10.98 15.89 4.21
C GLY A 44 11.97 15.01 3.46
N LEU A 45 11.47 14.16 2.57
CA LEU A 45 12.28 13.25 1.77
C LEU A 45 12.47 13.78 0.34
N GLY A 46 13.30 13.13 -0.46
CA GLY A 46 13.73 13.65 -1.77
C GLY A 46 12.60 14.01 -2.75
N HIS A 47 11.45 13.35 -2.67
CA HIS A 47 10.31 13.62 -3.55
C HIS A 47 9.19 14.44 -2.89
N ALA A 48 8.96 14.28 -1.58
CA ALA A 48 7.88 14.94 -0.86
C ALA A 48 7.94 14.62 0.65
N THR A 49 7.00 15.16 1.43
CA THR A 49 6.85 14.88 2.86
C THR A 49 6.22 13.50 3.09
N THR A 50 6.86 12.70 3.94
CA THR A 50 6.34 11.42 4.41
C THR A 50 5.86 11.57 5.85
N ALA A 51 4.64 11.11 6.12
CA ALA A 51 4.06 11.04 7.46
C ALA A 51 4.32 9.65 8.06
N PHE A 52 4.72 9.61 9.34
CA PHE A 52 5.05 8.37 10.03
C PHE A 52 4.74 8.46 11.53
N ARG A 53 4.77 7.32 12.21
CA ARG A 53 4.75 7.18 13.66
C ARG A 53 5.79 6.17 14.09
N THR A 54 6.39 6.41 15.25
CA THR A 54 7.31 5.48 15.89
C THR A 54 6.81 5.05 17.26
N TYR A 55 7.09 3.80 17.64
CA TYR A 55 6.72 3.22 18.92
C TYR A 55 7.89 2.40 19.45
N GLY A 56 8.01 2.29 20.76
CA GLY A 56 9.07 1.54 21.43
C GLY A 56 10.38 2.32 21.58
N ASP A 57 11.43 1.63 22.05
CA ASP A 57 12.74 2.22 22.28
C ASP A 57 13.48 2.49 20.95
N VAL A 58 14.05 3.67 20.81
CA VAL A 58 14.83 4.08 19.62
C VAL A 58 16.04 3.16 19.39
N GLY A 59 16.66 2.64 20.47
CA GLY A 59 17.79 1.73 20.40
C GLY A 59 17.43 0.26 20.10
N ALA A 60 16.14 -0.10 20.11
CA ALA A 60 15.70 -1.46 19.83
C ALA A 60 15.79 -1.80 18.33
N PRO A 61 15.90 -3.10 17.96
CA PRO A 61 15.81 -3.54 16.58
C PRO A 61 14.52 -3.05 15.92
N ALA A 62 14.62 -2.51 14.71
CA ALA A 62 13.49 -1.88 14.05
C ALA A 62 12.65 -2.88 13.24
N ILE A 63 11.32 -2.78 13.38
CA ILE A 63 10.33 -3.35 12.46
C ILE A 63 9.64 -2.18 11.72
N ILE A 64 9.65 -2.18 10.40
CA ILE A 64 8.94 -1.20 9.58
C ILE A 64 7.77 -1.89 8.90
N LEU A 65 6.54 -1.41 9.19
CA LEU A 65 5.32 -1.90 8.55
C LEU A 65 4.99 -1.07 7.31
N VAL A 66 4.83 -1.76 6.18
CA VAL A 66 4.53 -1.17 4.87
C VAL A 66 3.12 -1.61 4.46
N HIS A 67 2.19 -0.67 4.51
CA HIS A 67 0.77 -0.92 4.30
C HIS A 67 0.41 -1.28 2.84
N GLY A 68 -0.81 -1.78 2.64
CA GLY A 68 -1.36 -2.17 1.34
C GLY A 68 -1.74 -0.98 0.44
N ALA A 69 -2.47 -1.29 -0.63
CA ALA A 69 -2.71 -0.37 -1.74
C ALA A 69 -3.57 0.86 -1.40
N THR A 70 -4.57 0.71 -0.52
CA THR A 70 -5.66 1.70 -0.39
C THR A 70 -5.75 2.33 0.99
N LEU A 71 -5.57 1.54 2.05
CA LEU A 71 -5.60 2.00 3.43
C LEU A 71 -4.19 2.43 3.85
N GLY A 72 -4.08 3.53 4.57
CA GLY A 72 -2.80 4.03 5.10
C GLY A 72 -2.30 3.23 6.30
N SER A 73 -1.21 3.70 6.90
CA SER A 73 -0.54 3.06 8.04
C SER A 73 -1.42 2.94 9.29
N MET A 74 -2.44 3.78 9.44
CA MET A 74 -3.40 3.72 10.54
C MET A 74 -4.05 2.34 10.70
N THR A 75 -4.22 1.59 9.59
CA THR A 75 -4.78 0.21 9.61
C THR A 75 -3.95 -0.76 10.44
N TYR A 76 -2.66 -0.47 10.63
CA TYR A 76 -1.71 -1.36 11.30
C TYR A 76 -1.27 -0.84 12.67
N GLN A 77 -1.98 0.13 13.26
CA GLN A 77 -1.63 0.65 14.59
C GLN A 77 -1.71 -0.43 15.68
N ASP A 78 -2.65 -1.38 15.54
CA ASP A 78 -2.82 -2.47 16.50
C ASP A 78 -1.63 -3.45 16.51
N TYR A 79 -0.80 -3.47 15.45
CA TYR A 79 0.43 -4.26 15.43
C TYR A 79 1.56 -3.65 16.27
N ALA A 80 1.48 -2.34 16.57
CA ALA A 80 2.56 -1.66 17.27
C ALA A 80 2.77 -2.20 18.70
N ALA A 81 1.68 -2.35 19.46
CA ALA A 81 1.77 -2.79 20.85
C ALA A 81 2.41 -4.18 21.03
N PRO A 82 1.97 -5.25 20.29
CA PRO A 82 2.59 -6.57 20.41
C PRO A 82 4.05 -6.60 19.93
N PHE A 83 4.44 -5.86 18.90
CA PHE A 83 5.85 -5.78 18.50
C PHE A 83 6.70 -5.02 19.52
N VAL A 84 6.19 -3.94 20.11
CA VAL A 84 6.89 -3.23 21.19
C VAL A 84 7.05 -4.12 22.42
N ALA A 85 6.01 -4.89 22.79
CA ALA A 85 6.09 -5.86 23.87
C ALA A 85 7.10 -6.98 23.59
N ALA A 86 7.34 -7.31 22.34
CA ALA A 86 8.38 -8.25 21.90
C ALA A 86 9.80 -7.61 21.83
N GLY A 87 9.95 -6.33 22.22
CA GLY A 87 11.23 -5.65 22.29
C GLY A 87 11.69 -4.94 21.02
N PHE A 88 10.78 -4.62 20.09
CA PHE A 88 11.12 -3.94 18.84
C PHE A 88 10.75 -2.45 18.86
N ARG A 89 11.53 -1.64 18.15
CA ARG A 89 11.10 -0.33 17.66
C ARG A 89 10.21 -0.51 16.45
N VAL A 90 9.01 0.04 16.46
CA VAL A 90 8.04 -0.09 15.37
C VAL A 90 7.91 1.23 14.62
N VAL A 91 8.00 1.18 13.28
CA VAL A 91 7.78 2.33 12.40
C VAL A 91 6.59 2.04 11.51
N LEU A 92 5.59 2.89 11.57
CA LEU A 92 4.45 2.93 10.65
C LEU A 92 4.56 4.18 9.80
N TYR A 93 4.48 4.08 8.48
CA TYR A 93 4.50 5.26 7.61
C TYR A 93 3.48 5.16 6.49
N ASP A 94 2.99 6.30 6.04
CA ASP A 94 2.11 6.38 4.89
C ASP A 94 2.94 6.47 3.59
N GLN A 95 2.66 5.58 2.64
CA GLN A 95 3.23 5.65 1.30
C GLN A 95 2.81 6.95 0.61
N TYR A 96 3.63 7.47 -0.29
CA TYR A 96 3.23 8.60 -1.14
C TYR A 96 1.89 8.32 -1.82
N GLY A 97 1.00 9.30 -1.79
CA GLY A 97 -0.35 9.15 -2.34
C GLY A 97 -1.38 8.55 -1.40
N ARG A 98 -0.99 8.21 -0.16
CA ARG A 98 -1.86 7.60 0.87
C ARG A 98 -1.80 8.38 2.16
N GLY A 99 -2.84 8.18 2.98
CA GLY A 99 -2.91 8.72 4.34
C GLY A 99 -2.48 10.19 4.42
N PHE A 100 -1.63 10.49 5.36
CA PHE A 100 -1.12 11.83 5.65
C PHE A 100 0.15 12.20 4.88
N SER A 101 0.77 11.28 4.13
CA SER A 101 1.91 11.60 3.26
C SER A 101 1.50 12.43 2.05
N ASP A 102 2.45 13.11 1.44
CA ASP A 102 2.22 13.94 0.26
C ASP A 102 1.90 13.11 -1.00
N ARG A 103 1.44 13.82 -2.05
CA ARG A 103 1.12 13.29 -3.38
C ARG A 103 2.09 13.91 -4.39
N PRO A 104 3.35 13.46 -4.45
CA PRO A 104 4.36 14.04 -5.35
C PRO A 104 3.91 13.97 -6.81
N LYS A 105 4.44 14.88 -7.65
CA LYS A 105 4.15 14.87 -9.09
C LYS A 105 4.78 13.68 -9.83
N ALA A 106 5.78 13.03 -9.22
CA ALA A 106 6.39 11.81 -9.74
C ALA A 106 5.32 10.74 -10.02
N ALA A 107 5.57 9.92 -11.04
CA ALA A 107 4.70 8.79 -11.34
C ALA A 107 4.75 7.76 -10.21
N PHE A 108 3.61 7.15 -9.87
CA PHE A 108 3.59 6.03 -8.94
C PHE A 108 4.30 4.83 -9.57
N THR A 109 5.38 4.40 -8.95
CA THR A 109 6.11 3.17 -9.27
C THR A 109 6.53 2.47 -7.97
N ILE A 110 6.76 1.17 -8.04
CA ILE A 110 7.32 0.44 -6.88
C ILE A 110 8.70 0.99 -6.51
N ASP A 111 9.50 1.41 -7.50
CA ASP A 111 10.80 2.03 -7.22
C ASP A 111 10.69 3.39 -6.52
N LEU A 112 9.66 4.21 -6.80
CA LEU A 112 9.40 5.43 -6.03
C LEU A 112 9.13 5.10 -4.54
N MET A 113 8.31 4.06 -4.28
CA MET A 113 7.99 3.64 -2.91
C MET A 113 9.22 3.00 -2.22
N ARG A 114 10.03 2.25 -2.96
CA ARG A 114 11.32 1.73 -2.48
C ARG A 114 12.28 2.86 -2.06
N VAL A 115 12.38 3.91 -2.86
CA VAL A 115 13.19 5.09 -2.54
C VAL A 115 12.64 5.79 -1.30
N GLN A 116 11.33 5.98 -1.19
CA GLN A 116 10.68 6.55 0.01
C GLN A 116 11.05 5.75 1.27
N LEU A 117 10.97 4.42 1.23
CA LEU A 117 11.32 3.56 2.36
C LEU A 117 12.81 3.71 2.74
N ARG A 118 13.72 3.72 1.76
CA ARG A 118 15.15 3.93 2.00
C ARG A 118 15.41 5.27 2.68
N GLU A 119 14.86 6.36 2.13
CA GLU A 119 15.07 7.69 2.65
C GLU A 119 14.45 7.88 4.04
N LEU A 120 13.32 7.20 4.34
CA LEU A 120 12.75 7.19 5.68
C LEU A 120 13.65 6.44 6.67
N MET A 121 14.22 5.29 6.28
CA MET A 121 15.19 4.57 7.11
C MET A 121 16.43 5.44 7.39
N ASP A 122 16.94 6.11 6.36
CA ASP A 122 18.10 7.01 6.50
C ASP A 122 17.77 8.21 7.43
N HIS A 123 16.58 8.81 7.31
CA HIS A 123 16.09 9.89 8.18
C HIS A 123 15.96 9.46 9.65
N LEU A 124 15.55 8.21 9.89
CA LEU A 124 15.37 7.64 11.23
C LEU A 124 16.64 6.99 11.79
N GLU A 125 17.76 7.09 11.06
CA GLU A 125 19.04 6.48 11.41
C GLU A 125 18.94 4.95 11.61
N ILE A 126 18.08 4.29 10.81
CA ILE A 126 17.89 2.84 10.82
C ILE A 126 18.76 2.23 9.73
N GLU A 127 19.90 1.66 10.11
CA GLU A 127 20.82 1.02 9.17
C GLU A 127 20.23 -0.29 8.61
N ARG A 128 19.60 -1.09 9.46
CA ARG A 128 19.03 -2.41 9.11
C ARG A 128 17.72 -2.63 9.84
N ALA A 129 16.71 -3.16 9.16
CA ALA A 129 15.38 -3.37 9.73
C ALA A 129 14.78 -4.73 9.34
N HIS A 130 13.86 -5.22 10.16
CA HIS A 130 12.86 -6.19 9.78
C HIS A 130 11.76 -5.45 9.02
N LEU A 131 11.40 -5.91 7.83
CA LEU A 131 10.36 -5.25 7.00
C LEU A 131 9.11 -6.13 6.96
N TYR A 132 7.96 -5.56 7.31
CA TYR A 132 6.68 -6.25 7.28
C TYR A 132 5.77 -5.59 6.24
N GLY A 133 5.55 -6.27 5.11
CA GLY A 133 4.78 -5.73 3.99
C GLY A 133 3.46 -6.46 3.78
N VAL A 134 2.38 -5.68 3.61
CA VAL A 134 1.03 -6.22 3.40
C VAL A 134 0.55 -5.90 2.00
N SER A 135 0.09 -6.90 1.25
CA SER A 135 -0.44 -6.75 -0.11
C SER A 135 0.55 -5.99 -1.01
N LEU A 136 0.22 -4.79 -1.50
CA LEU A 136 1.14 -3.91 -2.23
C LEU A 136 2.42 -3.61 -1.43
N GLY A 137 2.31 -3.45 -0.10
CA GLY A 137 3.47 -3.29 0.77
C GLY A 137 4.43 -4.47 0.70
N GLY A 138 3.91 -5.68 0.49
CA GLY A 138 4.71 -6.88 0.21
C GLY A 138 5.57 -6.72 -1.04
N ALA A 139 5.01 -6.23 -2.15
CA ALA A 139 5.78 -5.93 -3.36
C ALA A 139 6.87 -4.86 -3.15
N ILE A 140 6.54 -3.84 -2.32
CA ILE A 140 7.50 -2.76 -2.01
C ILE A 140 8.67 -3.28 -1.19
N VAL A 141 8.42 -4.03 -0.10
CA VAL A 141 9.51 -4.56 0.74
C VAL A 141 10.33 -5.64 0.01
N THR A 142 9.70 -6.45 -0.84
CA THR A 142 10.39 -7.42 -1.70
C THR A 142 11.33 -6.70 -2.67
N ARG A 143 10.86 -5.66 -3.37
CA ARG A 143 11.69 -4.84 -4.26
C ARG A 143 12.80 -4.11 -3.50
N PHE A 144 12.50 -3.61 -2.29
CA PHE A 144 13.48 -2.98 -1.42
C PHE A 144 14.57 -3.99 -1.03
N ALA A 145 14.19 -5.16 -0.57
CA ALA A 145 15.12 -6.20 -0.13
C ALA A 145 16.05 -6.66 -1.26
N ALA A 146 15.50 -6.90 -2.45
CA ALA A 146 16.31 -7.31 -3.61
C ALA A 146 17.35 -6.25 -4.03
N ALA A 147 17.04 -4.95 -3.80
CA ALA A 147 17.95 -3.84 -4.13
C ALA A 147 18.92 -3.46 -3.02
N HIS A 148 18.64 -3.84 -1.75
CA HIS A 148 19.37 -3.40 -0.55
C HIS A 148 19.45 -4.56 0.47
N LEU A 149 20.08 -5.68 0.07
CA LEU A 149 20.17 -6.91 0.88
C LEU A 149 20.78 -6.68 2.27
N ASP A 150 21.76 -5.79 2.35
CA ASP A 150 22.47 -5.40 3.59
C ASP A 150 21.59 -4.62 4.58
N ARG A 151 20.52 -3.97 4.08
CA ARG A 151 19.60 -3.17 4.89
C ARG A 151 18.44 -3.98 5.49
N VAL A 152 18.31 -5.27 5.17
CA VAL A 152 17.16 -6.12 5.56
C VAL A 152 17.60 -7.24 6.48
N ALA A 153 17.01 -7.27 7.68
CA ALA A 153 17.24 -8.33 8.66
C ALA A 153 16.35 -9.55 8.37
N SER A 154 15.09 -9.35 8.05
CA SER A 154 14.12 -10.37 7.61
C SER A 154 12.93 -9.71 6.91
N LEU A 155 12.13 -10.51 6.20
CA LEU A 155 10.86 -10.09 5.61
C LEU A 155 9.68 -10.81 6.27
N GLY A 156 8.64 -10.05 6.62
CA GLY A 156 7.30 -10.54 6.88
C GLY A 156 6.38 -10.15 5.72
N LEU A 157 5.75 -11.10 5.10
CA LEU A 157 4.93 -10.92 3.90
C LEU A 157 3.50 -11.40 4.16
N GLN A 158 2.57 -10.46 4.35
CA GLN A 158 1.17 -10.75 4.59
C GLN A 158 0.35 -10.51 3.33
N VAL A 159 -0.37 -11.53 2.85
CA VAL A 159 -1.10 -11.50 1.56
C VAL A 159 -0.33 -10.75 0.46
N PRO A 160 0.96 -11.06 0.24
CA PRO A 160 1.84 -10.21 -0.56
C PRO A 160 1.46 -10.21 -2.04
N LEU A 161 1.49 -9.03 -2.67
CA LEU A 161 1.38 -8.91 -4.12
C LEU A 161 2.70 -9.39 -4.77
N ILE A 162 2.67 -10.55 -5.42
CA ILE A 162 3.86 -11.23 -5.96
C ILE A 162 3.93 -11.15 -7.48
N GLY A 163 2.84 -11.47 -8.16
CA GLY A 163 2.80 -11.55 -9.61
C GLY A 163 1.72 -10.69 -10.22
N GLY A 164 1.85 -10.42 -11.51
CA GLY A 164 0.89 -9.64 -12.27
C GLY A 164 -0.51 -10.21 -12.08
N ALA A 165 -1.37 -9.43 -11.44
CA ALA A 165 -2.79 -9.70 -11.53
C ALA A 165 -3.15 -9.80 -13.02
N ASN A 166 -4.03 -10.71 -13.40
CA ASN A 166 -4.58 -10.76 -14.74
C ASN A 166 -5.22 -9.41 -15.04
N VAL A 167 -4.46 -8.55 -15.71
CA VAL A 167 -4.88 -7.18 -16.03
C VAL A 167 -6.07 -7.27 -16.96
N SER A 168 -7.26 -7.05 -16.44
CA SER A 168 -8.48 -7.08 -17.24
C SER A 168 -8.40 -6.07 -18.39
N ARG A 169 -9.18 -6.28 -19.47
CA ARG A 169 -9.30 -5.29 -20.58
C ARG A 169 -9.64 -3.88 -20.08
N GLY A 170 -10.34 -3.77 -18.94
CA GLY A 170 -10.64 -2.50 -18.30
C GLY A 170 -9.40 -1.73 -17.85
N VAL A 171 -8.37 -2.39 -17.33
CA VAL A 171 -7.10 -1.75 -16.95
C VAL A 171 -6.34 -1.25 -18.19
N SER A 172 -6.42 -1.96 -19.32
CA SER A 172 -5.81 -1.48 -20.58
C SER A 172 -6.44 -0.17 -21.07
N LEU A 173 -7.76 -0.01 -20.94
CA LEU A 173 -8.46 1.25 -21.25
C LEU A 173 -8.11 2.36 -20.24
N ALA A 174 -7.90 2.03 -18.97
CA ALA A 174 -7.51 2.97 -17.93
C ALA A 174 -6.11 3.58 -18.16
N ARG A 175 -5.27 2.98 -19.01
CA ARG A 175 -3.97 3.54 -19.43
C ARG A 175 -4.11 4.72 -20.39
N LEU A 176 -5.26 4.90 -21.04
CA LEU A 176 -5.51 6.04 -21.93
C LEU A 176 -5.75 7.31 -21.07
N PRO A 177 -5.02 8.42 -21.30
CA PRO A 177 -4.97 9.54 -20.36
C PRO A 177 -6.33 10.15 -20.00
N ILE A 178 -7.26 10.26 -20.94
CA ILE A 178 -8.60 10.83 -20.73
C ILE A 178 -9.52 9.76 -20.13
N ILE A 179 -9.56 8.58 -20.75
CA ILE A 179 -10.44 7.48 -20.32
C ILE A 179 -10.06 7.03 -18.91
N GLY A 180 -8.76 6.91 -18.61
CA GLY A 180 -8.28 6.53 -17.28
C GLY A 180 -8.73 7.49 -16.19
N LYS A 181 -8.70 8.80 -16.45
CA LYS A 181 -9.21 9.81 -15.50
C LYS A 181 -10.72 9.69 -15.26
N LEU A 182 -11.49 9.45 -16.33
CA LEU A 182 -12.93 9.25 -16.20
C LEU A 182 -13.25 7.96 -15.43
N LEU A 183 -12.58 6.86 -15.78
CA LEU A 183 -12.75 5.58 -15.08
C LEU A 183 -12.32 5.66 -13.62
N ALA A 184 -11.22 6.34 -13.30
CA ALA A 184 -10.78 6.55 -11.93
C ALA A 184 -11.85 7.30 -11.13
N ARG A 185 -12.30 8.45 -11.61
CA ARG A 185 -13.23 9.34 -10.89
C ARG A 185 -14.63 8.76 -10.72
N PHE A 186 -15.17 8.15 -11.78
CA PHE A 186 -16.56 7.68 -11.78
C PHE A 186 -16.73 6.22 -11.35
N TYR A 187 -15.65 5.42 -11.41
CA TYR A 187 -15.73 3.98 -11.14
C TYR A 187 -14.76 3.50 -10.07
N ALA A 188 -13.45 3.66 -10.27
CA ALA A 188 -12.48 3.02 -9.40
C ALA A 188 -12.48 3.62 -8.00
N ILE A 189 -12.47 4.94 -7.86
CA ILE A 189 -12.49 5.60 -6.55
C ILE A 189 -13.76 5.31 -5.75
N PRO A 190 -14.98 5.45 -6.32
CA PRO A 190 -16.19 5.02 -5.63
C PRO A 190 -16.14 3.55 -5.17
N ALA A 191 -15.76 2.63 -6.06
CA ALA A 191 -15.68 1.21 -5.73
C ALA A 191 -14.65 0.90 -4.62
N ILE A 192 -13.52 1.63 -4.59
CA ILE A 192 -12.52 1.51 -3.52
C ILE A 192 -13.11 2.00 -2.18
N ILE A 193 -13.86 3.12 -2.20
CA ILE A 193 -14.48 3.68 -1.00
C ILE A 193 -15.56 2.72 -0.47
N ASP A 194 -16.48 2.28 -1.32
CA ASP A 194 -17.57 1.36 -0.95
C ASP A 194 -17.02 0.04 -0.39
N ARG A 195 -15.95 -0.46 -1.02
CA ARG A 195 -15.27 -1.67 -0.55
C ARG A 195 -14.62 -1.48 0.82
N GLY A 196 -13.92 -0.36 1.04
CA GLY A 196 -13.35 -0.03 2.35
C GLY A 196 -14.39 0.01 3.45
N GLU A 197 -15.57 0.58 3.16
CA GLU A 197 -16.70 0.62 4.11
C GLU A 197 -17.21 -0.76 4.51
N SER A 198 -17.22 -1.72 3.58
CA SER A 198 -17.73 -3.07 3.85
C SER A 198 -16.88 -3.87 4.84
N PHE A 199 -15.63 -3.46 5.08
CA PHE A 199 -14.70 -4.12 6.00
C PHE A 199 -14.49 -3.34 7.31
N SER A 200 -15.13 -2.19 7.50
CA SER A 200 -14.93 -1.37 8.70
C SER A 200 -15.63 -1.98 9.92
N PRO A 201 -14.92 -2.23 11.02
CA PRO A 201 -15.56 -2.63 12.27
C PRO A 201 -16.50 -1.54 12.79
N GLU A 202 -17.64 -1.92 13.36
CA GLU A 202 -18.59 -1.00 14.02
C GLU A 202 -18.09 -0.51 15.40
N THR A 203 -16.80 -0.25 15.51
CA THR A 203 -16.14 0.27 16.71
C THR A 203 -15.78 1.74 16.54
N GLU A 204 -15.45 2.44 17.61
CA GLU A 204 -14.95 3.82 17.54
C GLU A 204 -13.65 3.90 16.71
N ALA A 205 -12.72 2.98 16.93
CA ALA A 205 -11.49 2.88 16.14
C ALA A 205 -11.77 2.60 14.65
N GLY A 206 -12.71 1.70 14.35
CA GLY A 206 -13.13 1.43 12.97
C GLY A 206 -13.76 2.65 12.29
N ARG A 207 -14.60 3.42 13.01
CA ARG A 207 -15.14 4.68 12.48
C ARG A 207 -14.05 5.73 12.24
N ALA A 208 -13.06 5.85 13.14
CA ALA A 208 -11.93 6.76 12.96
C ALA A 208 -11.07 6.37 11.76
N LEU A 209 -10.76 5.08 11.62
CA LEU A 209 -10.04 4.53 10.45
C LEU A 209 -10.80 4.83 9.15
N MET A 210 -12.12 4.64 9.14
CA MET A 210 -12.94 4.89 7.95
C MET A 210 -13.04 6.38 7.62
N ALA A 211 -13.15 7.25 8.62
CA ALA A 211 -13.12 8.70 8.41
C ALA A 211 -11.79 9.14 7.79
N HIS A 212 -10.66 8.62 8.30
CA HIS A 212 -9.34 8.84 7.73
C HIS A 212 -9.24 8.30 6.29
N PHE A 213 -9.67 7.07 6.07
CA PHE A 213 -9.66 6.43 4.75
C PHE A 213 -10.45 7.25 3.71
N LYS A 214 -11.67 7.67 4.03
CA LYS A 214 -12.48 8.52 3.13
C LYS A 214 -11.86 9.90 2.95
N GLY A 215 -11.36 10.50 4.04
CA GLY A 215 -10.75 11.82 4.04
C GLY A 215 -9.57 11.95 3.07
N GLN A 216 -8.76 10.89 2.91
CA GLN A 216 -7.62 10.94 1.99
C GLN A 216 -8.01 11.22 0.53
N PHE A 217 -9.23 10.85 0.11
CA PHE A 217 -9.71 11.12 -1.26
C PHE A 217 -10.07 12.59 -1.50
N ALA A 218 -10.15 13.40 -0.45
CA ALA A 218 -10.24 14.85 -0.58
C ALA A 218 -8.89 15.53 -0.81
N VAL A 219 -7.78 14.80 -0.68
CA VAL A 219 -6.42 15.35 -0.85
C VAL A 219 -6.04 15.36 -2.32
N LYS A 220 -5.64 16.53 -2.82
CA LYS A 220 -5.22 16.76 -4.21
C LYS A 220 -4.08 15.84 -4.62
N GLY A 221 -4.28 15.10 -5.70
CA GLY A 221 -3.32 14.14 -6.27
C GLY A 221 -3.57 12.68 -5.87
N THR A 222 -4.48 12.40 -4.93
CA THR A 222 -4.82 11.03 -4.53
C THR A 222 -5.40 10.23 -5.69
N GLU A 223 -6.39 10.80 -6.42
CA GLU A 223 -7.00 10.15 -7.58
C GLU A 223 -5.95 9.79 -8.64
N ARG A 224 -5.04 10.71 -8.95
CA ARG A 224 -3.96 10.48 -9.90
C ARG A 224 -3.05 9.33 -9.46
N MET A 225 -2.59 9.33 -8.22
CA MET A 225 -1.67 8.30 -7.72
C MET A 225 -2.35 6.93 -7.60
N MET A 226 -3.63 6.88 -7.22
CA MET A 226 -4.42 5.63 -7.23
C MET A 226 -4.55 5.07 -8.65
N ALA A 227 -4.89 5.91 -9.63
CA ALA A 227 -4.98 5.50 -11.03
C ALA A 227 -3.62 4.99 -11.56
N GLN A 228 -2.53 5.68 -11.26
CA GLN A 228 -1.18 5.28 -11.66
C GLN A 228 -0.73 3.96 -11.02
N MET A 229 -1.11 3.69 -9.78
CA MET A 229 -0.85 2.41 -9.13
C MET A 229 -1.46 1.25 -9.92
N ILE A 230 -2.73 1.37 -10.32
CA ILE A 230 -3.44 0.32 -11.05
C ILE A 230 -2.89 0.15 -12.48
N THR A 231 -2.46 1.23 -13.12
CA THR A 231 -2.02 1.24 -14.53
C THR A 231 -0.50 1.13 -14.70
N GLY A 232 0.27 1.29 -13.63
CA GLY A 232 1.73 1.28 -13.60
C GLY A 232 2.33 -0.10 -13.36
N ASP A 233 3.50 -0.11 -12.71
CA ASP A 233 4.32 -1.31 -12.47
C ASP A 233 3.99 -2.02 -11.14
N ALA A 234 3.03 -1.53 -10.36
CA ALA A 234 2.66 -2.13 -9.07
C ALA A 234 2.21 -3.59 -9.21
N LEU A 235 1.56 -3.91 -10.33
CA LEU A 235 1.06 -5.25 -10.65
C LEU A 235 2.07 -6.12 -11.43
N SER A 236 3.30 -5.67 -11.62
CA SER A 236 4.33 -6.45 -12.33
C SER A 236 4.81 -7.64 -11.48
N ASP A 237 5.28 -8.67 -12.17
CA ASP A 237 5.84 -9.88 -11.55
C ASP A 237 7.10 -9.54 -10.73
N ARG A 238 7.17 -10.06 -9.50
CA ARG A 238 8.28 -9.90 -8.54
C ARG A 238 9.05 -11.18 -8.27
N MET A 239 8.84 -12.23 -9.03
CA MET A 239 9.49 -13.51 -8.80
C MET A 239 11.02 -13.43 -8.88
N GLU A 240 11.59 -12.54 -9.73
CA GLU A 240 13.03 -12.30 -9.77
C GLU A 240 13.55 -11.68 -8.47
N ASP A 241 12.81 -10.72 -7.89
CA ASP A 241 13.16 -10.13 -6.61
C ASP A 241 13.14 -11.20 -5.50
N HIS A 242 12.13 -12.09 -5.48
CA HIS A 242 12.10 -13.24 -4.55
C HIS A 242 13.29 -14.18 -4.71
N ARG A 243 13.70 -14.51 -5.94
CA ARG A 243 14.89 -15.35 -6.19
C ARG A 243 16.17 -14.70 -5.69
N ALA A 244 16.34 -13.39 -5.89
CA ALA A 244 17.50 -12.66 -5.40
C ALA A 244 17.57 -12.65 -3.86
N ILE A 245 16.44 -12.49 -3.17
CA ILE A 245 16.33 -12.54 -1.72
C ILE A 245 16.63 -13.93 -1.19
N ALA A 246 16.10 -14.98 -1.83
CA ALA A 246 16.35 -16.37 -1.47
C ALA A 246 17.85 -16.72 -1.62
N ALA A 247 18.47 -16.33 -2.74
CA ALA A 247 19.90 -16.54 -2.99
C ALA A 247 20.80 -15.83 -1.96
N ALA A 248 20.33 -14.71 -1.40
CA ALA A 248 21.04 -13.99 -0.33
C ALA A 248 20.81 -14.57 1.07
N GLY A 249 19.94 -15.57 1.21
CA GLY A 249 19.64 -16.22 2.48
C GLY A 249 18.89 -15.32 3.48
N ILE A 250 18.21 -14.27 3.02
CA ILE A 250 17.39 -13.43 3.91
C ILE A 250 16.21 -14.25 4.41
N PRO A 251 15.97 -14.28 5.75
CA PRO A 251 14.84 -14.99 6.33
C PRO A 251 13.50 -14.37 5.91
N VAL A 252 12.54 -15.20 5.48
CA VAL A 252 11.22 -14.75 5.03
C VAL A 252 10.10 -15.53 5.72
N HIS A 253 9.12 -14.78 6.23
CA HIS A 253 7.88 -15.26 6.82
C HIS A 253 6.71 -14.88 5.90
N PHE A 254 5.79 -15.82 5.66
CA PHE A 254 4.57 -15.61 4.90
C PHE A 254 3.33 -15.86 5.75
N ALA A 255 2.34 -14.98 5.65
CA ALA A 255 0.99 -15.16 6.16
C ALA A 255 0.01 -14.88 5.01
N TYR A 256 -0.77 -15.87 4.57
CA TYR A 256 -1.66 -15.72 3.43
C TYR A 256 -2.97 -16.51 3.62
N ALA A 257 -4.01 -16.14 2.88
CA ALA A 257 -5.28 -16.84 2.91
C ALA A 257 -5.44 -17.74 1.66
N GLU A 258 -5.91 -18.97 1.87
CA GLU A 258 -6.16 -19.92 0.77
C GLU A 258 -7.27 -19.42 -0.17
N ASP A 259 -8.26 -18.76 0.41
CA ASP A 259 -9.46 -18.25 -0.25
C ASP A 259 -9.37 -16.76 -0.64
N ASP A 260 -8.14 -16.20 -0.78
CA ASP A 260 -7.92 -14.82 -1.19
C ASP A 260 -8.37 -14.59 -2.65
N PRO A 261 -9.42 -13.77 -2.89
CA PRO A 261 -9.91 -13.51 -4.24
C PRO A 261 -9.04 -12.51 -5.02
N GLU A 262 -8.13 -11.78 -4.35
CA GLU A 262 -7.29 -10.75 -4.97
C GLU A 262 -5.91 -11.28 -5.34
N ILE A 263 -5.32 -12.05 -4.43
CA ILE A 263 -3.99 -12.64 -4.60
C ILE A 263 -4.13 -14.16 -4.47
N PRO A 264 -4.22 -14.87 -5.61
CA PRO A 264 -4.39 -16.32 -5.59
C PRO A 264 -3.30 -17.01 -4.76
N ALA A 265 -3.69 -17.88 -3.84
CA ALA A 265 -2.77 -18.63 -2.98
C ALA A 265 -1.69 -19.38 -3.78
N ALA A 266 -2.00 -19.81 -5.01
CA ALA A 266 -1.05 -20.45 -5.90
C ALA A 266 0.16 -19.55 -6.24
N GLN A 267 -0.03 -18.22 -6.35
CA GLN A 267 1.07 -17.28 -6.58
C GLN A 267 1.95 -17.16 -5.34
N VAL A 268 1.35 -17.11 -4.15
CA VAL A 268 2.09 -17.06 -2.89
C VAL A 268 2.88 -18.35 -2.68
N LYS A 269 2.25 -19.51 -2.91
CA LYS A 269 2.90 -20.83 -2.82
C LYS A 269 4.07 -20.95 -3.82
N ALA A 270 3.95 -20.37 -5.03
CA ALA A 270 5.06 -20.34 -5.99
C ALA A 270 6.24 -19.45 -5.51
N ALA A 271 5.95 -18.35 -4.82
CA ALA A 271 7.01 -17.53 -4.22
C ALA A 271 7.66 -18.24 -3.02
N ILE A 272 6.87 -18.86 -2.14
CA ILE A 272 7.39 -19.66 -1.02
C ILE A 272 8.36 -20.73 -1.51
N ALA A 273 8.05 -21.39 -2.62
CA ALA A 273 8.85 -22.49 -3.17
C ALA A 273 10.26 -22.09 -3.67
N VAL A 274 10.58 -20.79 -3.78
CA VAL A 274 11.94 -20.36 -4.14
C VAL A 274 12.87 -20.25 -2.93
N TYR A 275 12.33 -20.34 -1.71
CA TYR A 275 13.09 -20.24 -0.46
C TYR A 275 13.29 -21.64 0.14
N ASP A 276 14.51 -21.96 0.55
CA ASP A 276 14.81 -23.27 1.17
C ASP A 276 14.12 -23.44 2.53
N ASN A 277 13.96 -22.36 3.29
CA ASN A 277 13.47 -22.36 4.67
C ASN A 277 12.53 -21.16 4.95
N ALA A 278 11.52 -20.92 4.08
CA ALA A 278 10.48 -19.95 4.38
C ALA A 278 9.60 -20.46 5.56
N ASP A 279 9.27 -19.55 6.47
CA ASP A 279 8.23 -19.79 7.46
C ASP A 279 6.89 -19.36 6.83
N ALA A 280 5.90 -20.27 6.77
CA ALA A 280 4.67 -19.98 6.04
C ALA A 280 3.42 -20.45 6.78
N HIS A 281 2.46 -19.56 6.96
CA HIS A 281 1.20 -19.80 7.63
C HIS A 281 0.02 -19.53 6.69
N GLU A 282 -0.79 -20.56 6.48
CA GLU A 282 -2.00 -20.50 5.66
C GLU A 282 -3.23 -20.27 6.54
N PHE A 283 -4.06 -19.32 6.15
CA PHE A 283 -5.29 -18.93 6.82
C PHE A 283 -6.50 -19.07 5.87
N THR A 284 -7.69 -18.80 6.41
CA THR A 284 -8.93 -18.55 5.66
C THR A 284 -9.51 -17.21 6.06
N GLY A 285 -10.37 -16.62 5.21
CA GLY A 285 -11.02 -15.33 5.44
C GLY A 285 -10.64 -14.27 4.40
N GLY A 286 -10.10 -14.70 3.26
CA GLY A 286 -9.81 -13.84 2.10
C GLY A 286 -8.70 -12.84 2.33
N HIS A 287 -8.66 -11.79 1.49
CA HIS A 287 -7.60 -10.78 1.50
C HIS A 287 -7.48 -10.01 2.83
N PHE A 288 -8.57 -9.91 3.58
CA PHE A 288 -8.66 -9.16 4.83
C PHE A 288 -8.72 -10.07 6.08
N PHE A 289 -8.26 -11.33 5.98
CA PHE A 289 -8.27 -12.29 7.08
C PHE A 289 -7.60 -11.79 8.37
N SER A 290 -6.69 -10.83 8.23
CA SER A 290 -5.88 -10.26 9.32
C SER A 290 -6.62 -9.26 10.21
N TYR A 291 -7.81 -8.79 9.81
CA TYR A 291 -8.57 -7.87 10.66
C TYR A 291 -8.94 -8.53 11.99
N GLY A 292 -8.60 -7.83 13.09
CA GLY A 292 -8.80 -8.33 14.45
C GLY A 292 -7.80 -9.40 14.90
N ARG A 293 -6.77 -9.71 14.10
CA ARG A 293 -5.73 -10.69 14.41
C ARG A 293 -4.32 -10.09 14.56
N ALA A 294 -4.23 -8.81 14.87
CA ALA A 294 -2.93 -8.12 14.97
C ALA A 294 -1.99 -8.80 15.97
N ASP A 295 -2.49 -9.17 17.16
CA ASP A 295 -1.70 -9.85 18.19
C ASP A 295 -1.17 -11.20 17.71
N GLU A 296 -2.02 -12.01 17.07
CA GLU A 296 -1.65 -13.34 16.53
C GLU A 296 -0.56 -13.21 15.47
N LEU A 297 -0.76 -12.33 14.46
CA LEU A 297 0.15 -12.18 13.35
C LEU A 297 1.48 -11.53 13.75
N ALA A 298 1.43 -10.55 14.68
CA ALA A 298 2.63 -9.96 15.24
C ALA A 298 3.42 -10.97 16.07
N ALA A 299 2.74 -11.82 16.87
CA ALA A 299 3.40 -12.86 17.66
C ALA A 299 4.06 -13.93 16.78
N LEU A 300 3.42 -14.35 15.67
CA LEU A 300 4.00 -15.29 14.70
C LEU A 300 5.29 -14.71 14.10
N TYR A 301 5.26 -13.47 13.62
CA TYR A 301 6.43 -12.85 13.03
C TYR A 301 7.52 -12.56 14.05
N ALA A 302 7.19 -12.07 15.26
CA ALA A 302 8.15 -11.85 16.33
C ALA A 302 8.81 -13.16 16.78
N GLY A 303 8.04 -14.24 16.90
CA GLY A 303 8.56 -15.59 17.20
C GLY A 303 9.51 -16.10 16.13
N PHE A 304 9.20 -15.89 14.84
CA PHE A 304 10.05 -16.21 13.71
C PHE A 304 11.40 -15.44 13.76
N ILE A 305 11.38 -14.17 14.13
CA ILE A 305 12.60 -13.34 14.25
C ILE A 305 13.42 -13.78 15.48
N GLY A 306 12.76 -13.98 16.64
CA GLY A 306 13.42 -14.27 17.91
C GLY A 306 14.01 -15.69 18.01
N GLY A 307 13.60 -16.61 17.17
CA GLY A 307 14.10 -17.99 17.11
C GLY A 307 15.35 -18.18 16.25
N ARG A 308 15.98 -17.09 15.77
CA ARG A 308 17.12 -17.14 14.84
C ARG A 308 18.41 -16.53 15.38
#